data_d77ca51268552c7b8eb475b17096f879
#
_entry.id   d77ca51268552c7b8eb475b17096f879
#
_cell.length_a   1.000
_cell.length_b   1.000
_cell.length_c   1.000
_cell.angle_alpha   90.00
_cell.angle_beta   90.00
_cell.angle_gamma   90.00
#
_symmetry.space_group_name_H-M   'P 1'
#
loop_
_entity.id
_entity.type
_entity.pdbx_description
1 polymer ?
#
loop_
_entity_poly.entity_id
_entity_poly.type
_entity_poly.pdbx_seq_one_letter_code
_entity_poly.pdbx_strand_id
1 'polypeptide(L)'
;EILIGLVGSEMCIRDSNMFPYPSGAGLHVGHPLGYIASDIYARYKRLQGFNVLNPMGYDAYGLPAEQYAIQTGQHPAITTVNNINRYREQLDKIGFCFDWDREVRTCEPGYYHWTQWAFQQMFNSFYCNTCSSAQPISKLIEHFAQKGTEGLDVACSEELSFTAGEWNAKSEKEQQEILMNYRIAYLGETMVNWCPQLGTVLAND
;
A
#
# COMPACT_ATOMS: atom_id res chain seq x y z
N GLU A 1 7.91 -11.99 13.62
CA GLU A 1 9.24 -12.53 14.04
C GLU A 1 10.41 -11.58 13.76
N ILE A 2 10.41 -10.82 12.66
CA ILE A 2 11.51 -9.88 12.31
C ILE A 2 11.65 -8.73 13.32
N LEU A 3 10.56 -8.33 13.96
CA LEU A 3 10.57 -7.27 15.00
C LEU A 3 10.95 -7.78 16.39
N ILE A 4 10.73 -9.06 16.70
CA ILE A 4 10.94 -9.62 18.04
C ILE A 4 12.44 -9.71 18.38
N GLY A 5 13.31 -9.97 17.41
CA GLY A 5 14.76 -9.97 17.61
C GLY A 5 15.39 -8.58 17.83
N LEU A 6 14.64 -7.51 17.52
CA LEU A 6 15.09 -6.12 17.66
C LEU A 6 14.52 -5.41 18.91
N VAL A 7 13.50 -5.98 19.53
CA VAL A 7 12.73 -5.36 20.64
C VAL A 7 13.44 -5.49 22.02
N GLY A 8 14.58 -6.12 22.10
CA GLY A 8 15.29 -6.30 23.37
C GLY A 8 16.58 -5.48 23.56
N SER A 9 16.96 -4.66 22.58
CA SER A 9 18.22 -3.91 22.63
C SER A 9 17.94 -2.40 22.43
N GLU A 10 18.33 -1.62 23.43
CA GLU A 10 18.27 -0.15 23.39
C GLU A 10 19.10 0.47 22.24
N MET A 11 19.87 -0.34 21.50
CA MET A 11 20.78 0.08 20.43
C MET A 11 20.35 -0.40 19.04
N CYS A 12 19.04 -0.52 18.78
CA CYS A 12 18.52 -0.88 17.47
C CYS A 12 18.09 0.36 16.67
N ILE A 13 18.49 0.42 15.41
CA ILE A 13 18.09 1.46 14.46
C ILE A 13 17.51 0.78 13.21
N ARG A 14 16.37 1.28 12.77
CA ARG A 14 15.81 1.00 11.43
C ARG A 14 16.02 2.21 10.56
N ASP A 15 16.77 2.04 9.48
CA ASP A 15 16.85 2.99 8.38
C ASP A 15 15.98 2.48 7.22
N SER A 16 15.23 3.34 6.58
CA SER A 16 14.25 2.93 5.57
C SER A 16 14.25 3.91 4.42
N ASN A 17 14.71 3.43 3.25
CA ASN A 17 14.68 4.16 2.01
C ASN A 17 13.38 3.94 1.24
N MET A 18 13.01 4.90 0.39
CA MET A 18 11.95 4.70 -0.59
C MET A 18 12.44 3.73 -1.67
N PHE A 19 11.69 2.65 -1.87
CA PHE A 19 12.05 1.63 -2.85
C PHE A 19 11.92 2.18 -4.28
N PRO A 20 12.88 1.88 -5.18
CA PRO A 20 12.78 2.30 -6.56
C PRO A 20 11.74 1.47 -7.32
N TYR A 21 11.13 2.10 -8.33
CA TYR A 21 10.35 1.36 -9.34
C TYR A 21 11.30 0.69 -10.34
N PRO A 22 11.22 -0.63 -10.56
CA PRO A 22 12.03 -1.31 -11.56
C PRO A 22 11.46 -1.14 -12.98
N SER A 23 11.13 0.09 -13.36
CA SER A 23 10.46 0.44 -14.61
C SER A 23 11.39 0.64 -15.80
N GLY A 24 12.70 0.78 -15.56
CA GLY A 24 13.70 1.01 -16.59
C GLY A 24 14.82 -0.02 -16.58
N ALA A 25 15.65 -0.01 -17.62
CA ALA A 25 16.78 -0.92 -17.78
C ALA A 25 17.96 -0.63 -16.83
N GLY A 26 17.83 0.29 -15.89
CA GLY A 26 18.83 0.62 -14.89
C GLY A 26 18.43 1.84 -14.05
N LEU A 27 19.20 2.06 -12.99
CA LEU A 27 19.04 3.20 -12.10
C LEU A 27 19.36 4.51 -12.83
N HIS A 28 18.64 5.57 -12.53
CA HIS A 28 19.04 6.93 -12.86
C HIS A 28 19.72 7.59 -11.65
N VAL A 29 20.44 8.69 -11.89
CA VAL A 29 21.25 9.38 -10.86
C VAL A 29 20.44 9.86 -9.64
N GLY A 30 19.15 10.06 -9.78
CA GLY A 30 18.27 10.43 -8.66
C GLY A 30 18.08 9.33 -7.62
N HIS A 31 18.17 8.05 -8.00
CA HIS A 31 18.04 6.95 -7.04
C HIS A 31 19.18 6.97 -5.99
N PRO A 32 20.48 6.93 -6.38
CA PRO A 32 21.55 6.98 -5.40
C PRO A 32 21.54 8.24 -4.54
N LEU A 33 21.07 9.36 -5.06
CA LEU A 33 21.03 10.62 -4.31
C LEU A 33 20.26 10.48 -3.00
N GLY A 34 19.11 9.80 -3.02
CA GLY A 34 18.33 9.52 -1.81
C GLY A 34 18.99 8.52 -0.88
N TYR A 35 19.76 7.57 -1.42
CA TYR A 35 20.31 6.45 -0.65
C TYR A 35 21.65 6.75 0.02
N ILE A 36 22.45 7.69 -0.51
CA ILE A 36 23.79 7.99 0.00
C ILE A 36 23.75 8.45 1.45
N ALA A 37 22.84 9.35 1.80
CA ALA A 37 22.75 9.89 3.15
C ALA A 37 22.40 8.82 4.19
N SER A 38 21.39 7.98 3.87
CA SER A 38 20.97 6.87 4.74
C SER A 38 22.06 5.80 4.86
N ASP A 39 22.77 5.48 3.77
CA ASP A 39 23.88 4.53 3.79
C ASP A 39 25.03 4.99 4.68
N ILE A 40 25.43 6.26 4.56
CA ILE A 40 26.44 6.86 5.43
C ILE A 40 26.02 6.80 6.89
N TYR A 41 24.77 7.14 7.19
CA TYR A 41 24.23 7.11 8.54
C TYR A 41 24.17 5.68 9.10
N ALA A 42 23.71 4.72 8.30
CA ALA A 42 23.66 3.31 8.68
C ALA A 42 25.06 2.77 9.01
N ARG A 43 26.07 3.08 8.19
CA ARG A 43 27.48 2.71 8.44
C ARG A 43 28.02 3.35 9.71
N TYR A 44 27.80 4.65 9.89
CA TYR A 44 28.21 5.38 11.07
C TYR A 44 27.65 4.77 12.34
N LYS A 45 26.36 4.42 12.34
CA LYS A 45 25.71 3.79 13.49
C LYS A 45 26.23 2.37 13.76
N ARG A 46 26.49 1.58 12.73
CA ARG A 46 27.13 0.26 12.90
C ARG A 46 28.52 0.38 13.56
N LEU A 47 29.32 1.37 13.13
CA LEU A 47 30.63 1.64 13.74
C LEU A 47 30.53 2.08 15.21
N GLN A 48 29.40 2.63 15.63
CA GLN A 48 29.12 2.95 17.03
C GLN A 48 28.58 1.75 17.85
N GLY A 49 28.46 0.57 17.24
CA GLY A 49 27.96 -0.64 17.90
C GLY A 49 26.44 -0.80 17.87
N PHE A 50 25.71 0.03 17.14
CA PHE A 50 24.27 -0.17 16.98
C PHE A 50 23.96 -1.34 16.03
N ASN A 51 22.89 -2.06 16.36
CA ASN A 51 22.30 -3.02 15.44
C ASN A 51 21.41 -2.26 14.45
N VAL A 52 21.81 -2.21 13.18
CA VAL A 52 21.16 -1.38 12.16
C VAL A 52 20.50 -2.25 11.10
N LEU A 53 19.19 -2.15 10.99
CA LEU A 53 18.40 -2.69 9.89
C LEU A 53 18.32 -1.63 8.77
N ASN A 54 18.96 -1.90 7.63
CA ASN A 54 18.92 -1.05 6.43
C ASN A 54 18.44 -1.89 5.24
N PRO A 55 17.13 -2.20 5.16
CA PRO A 55 16.58 -3.03 4.09
C PRO A 55 16.47 -2.24 2.80
N MET A 56 16.46 -2.98 1.68
CA MET A 56 16.13 -2.47 0.37
C MET A 56 15.06 -3.36 -0.28
N GLY A 57 14.34 -2.80 -1.23
CA GLY A 57 13.34 -3.52 -1.99
C GLY A 57 12.98 -2.80 -3.27
N TYR A 58 11.92 -3.27 -3.91
CA TYR A 58 11.45 -2.73 -5.18
C TYR A 58 9.94 -2.57 -5.12
N ASP A 59 9.47 -1.38 -5.49
CA ASP A 59 8.05 -1.13 -5.73
C ASP A 59 7.73 -1.61 -7.15
N ALA A 60 7.31 -2.87 -7.23
CA ALA A 60 7.34 -3.64 -8.47
C ALA A 60 6.00 -3.72 -9.20
N TYR A 61 5.09 -2.80 -8.92
CA TYR A 61 3.87 -2.56 -9.69
C TYR A 61 3.96 -1.25 -10.44
N GLY A 62 3.24 -1.12 -11.55
CA GLY A 62 3.06 0.16 -12.19
C GLY A 62 2.87 0.12 -13.70
N LEU A 63 2.28 1.20 -14.22
CA LEU A 63 1.99 1.43 -15.63
C LEU A 63 3.19 1.27 -16.56
N PRO A 64 4.43 1.70 -16.24
CA PRO A 64 5.56 1.53 -17.15
C PRO A 64 5.85 0.09 -17.53
N ALA A 65 5.75 -0.85 -16.59
CA ALA A 65 5.93 -2.29 -16.88
C ALA A 65 4.80 -2.85 -17.73
N GLU A 66 3.56 -2.40 -17.49
CA GLU A 66 2.39 -2.79 -18.26
C GLU A 66 2.43 -2.24 -19.69
N GLN A 67 2.79 -0.98 -19.86
CA GLN A 67 2.97 -0.35 -21.20
C GLN A 67 4.07 -1.05 -21.99
N TYR A 68 5.18 -1.38 -21.37
CA TYR A 68 6.25 -2.15 -22.01
C TYR A 68 5.77 -3.54 -22.43
N ALA A 69 4.95 -4.20 -21.61
CA ALA A 69 4.34 -5.48 -21.94
C ALA A 69 3.42 -5.40 -23.17
N ILE A 70 2.60 -4.35 -23.26
CA ILE A 70 1.72 -4.10 -24.42
C ILE A 70 2.56 -3.89 -25.69
N GLN A 71 3.62 -3.10 -25.62
CA GLN A 71 4.47 -2.76 -26.77
C GLN A 71 5.29 -3.96 -27.26
N THR A 72 5.77 -4.82 -26.37
CA THR A 72 6.72 -5.89 -26.68
C THR A 72 6.08 -7.29 -26.73
N GLY A 73 4.86 -7.44 -26.22
CA GLY A 73 4.23 -8.76 -26.00
C GLY A 73 4.89 -9.58 -24.89
N GLN A 74 5.80 -9.00 -24.08
CA GLN A 74 6.47 -9.68 -22.99
C GLN A 74 5.69 -9.51 -21.69
N HIS A 75 5.49 -10.61 -20.94
CA HIS A 75 4.78 -10.54 -19.67
C HIS A 75 5.50 -9.61 -18.66
N PRO A 76 4.79 -8.71 -17.95
CA PRO A 76 5.39 -7.72 -17.04
C PRO A 76 6.33 -8.32 -15.99
N ALA A 77 6.00 -9.50 -15.47
CA ALA A 77 6.82 -10.17 -14.46
C ALA A 77 8.25 -10.47 -14.96
N ILE A 78 8.44 -10.82 -16.25
CA ILE A 78 9.75 -11.11 -16.81
C ILE A 78 10.61 -9.83 -16.84
N THR A 79 10.04 -8.76 -17.37
CA THR A 79 10.72 -7.45 -17.43
C THR A 79 11.05 -6.94 -16.05
N THR A 80 10.10 -7.03 -15.10
CA THR A 80 10.29 -6.59 -13.72
C THR A 80 11.44 -7.33 -13.04
N VAL A 81 11.51 -8.67 -13.16
CA VAL A 81 12.60 -9.45 -12.57
C VAL A 81 13.97 -9.09 -13.20
N ASN A 82 14.03 -8.92 -14.52
CA ASN A 82 15.25 -8.53 -15.20
C ASN A 82 15.74 -7.13 -14.73
N ASN A 83 14.82 -6.18 -14.60
CA ASN A 83 15.14 -4.84 -14.12
C ASN A 83 15.57 -4.85 -12.64
N ILE A 84 14.91 -5.62 -11.78
CA ILE A 84 15.31 -5.81 -10.37
C ILE A 84 16.74 -6.31 -10.28
N ASN A 85 17.07 -7.35 -11.03
CA ASN A 85 18.42 -7.93 -11.05
C ASN A 85 19.45 -6.89 -11.48
N ARG A 86 19.11 -6.09 -12.50
CA ARG A 86 19.98 -5.00 -12.98
C ARG A 86 20.17 -3.90 -11.96
N TYR A 87 19.09 -3.47 -11.29
CA TYR A 87 19.14 -2.46 -10.24
C TYR A 87 20.00 -2.93 -9.07
N ARG A 88 19.81 -4.18 -8.63
CA ARG A 88 20.61 -4.79 -7.60
C ARG A 88 22.10 -4.79 -7.93
N GLU A 89 22.47 -5.25 -9.13
CA GLU A 89 23.85 -5.22 -9.61
C GLU A 89 24.46 -3.82 -9.55
N GLN A 90 23.68 -2.80 -9.92
CA GLN A 90 24.15 -1.42 -9.89
C GLN A 90 24.32 -0.87 -8.47
N LEU A 91 23.37 -1.17 -7.56
CA LEU A 91 23.45 -0.79 -6.15
C LEU A 91 24.65 -1.45 -5.45
N ASP A 92 24.91 -2.72 -5.76
CA ASP A 92 26.07 -3.45 -5.25
C ASP A 92 27.39 -2.85 -5.76
N LYS A 93 27.44 -2.44 -7.04
CA LYS A 93 28.64 -1.78 -7.62
C LYS A 93 28.93 -0.41 -7.00
N ILE A 94 27.89 0.34 -6.58
CA ILE A 94 28.05 1.58 -5.83
C ILE A 94 28.56 1.28 -4.41
N GLY A 95 28.26 0.10 -3.89
CA GLY A 95 28.75 -0.38 -2.60
C GLY A 95 27.87 0.00 -1.42
N PHE A 96 26.56 0.17 -1.61
CA PHE A 96 25.63 0.39 -0.51
C PHE A 96 25.57 -0.78 0.47
N CYS A 97 25.37 -0.49 1.75
CA CYS A 97 25.34 -1.47 2.83
C CYS A 97 23.91 -1.98 3.13
N PHE A 98 23.13 -2.25 2.10
CA PHE A 98 21.78 -2.79 2.26
C PHE A 98 21.79 -4.22 2.79
N ASP A 99 20.75 -4.53 3.58
CA ASP A 99 20.48 -5.89 4.09
C ASP A 99 19.67 -6.67 3.04
N TRP A 100 20.36 -7.28 2.12
CA TRP A 100 19.76 -8.03 1.02
C TRP A 100 19.05 -9.31 1.44
N ASP A 101 19.35 -9.84 2.62
CA ASP A 101 18.63 -11.00 3.16
C ASP A 101 17.18 -10.64 3.53
N ARG A 102 16.90 -9.34 3.62
CA ARG A 102 15.58 -8.76 3.84
C ARG A 102 15.08 -7.95 2.64
N GLU A 103 15.50 -8.35 1.44
CA GLU A 103 14.99 -7.75 0.20
C GLU A 103 13.47 -7.92 0.10
N VAL A 104 12.79 -6.86 -0.32
CA VAL A 104 11.34 -6.82 -0.48
C VAL A 104 10.97 -6.56 -1.94
N ARG A 105 10.00 -7.32 -2.46
CA ARG A 105 9.40 -7.12 -3.79
C ARG A 105 7.89 -7.03 -3.62
N THR A 106 7.33 -5.85 -3.84
CA THR A 106 5.91 -5.60 -3.57
C THR A 106 4.96 -6.44 -4.42
N CYS A 107 5.41 -6.94 -5.57
CA CYS A 107 4.64 -7.81 -6.45
C CYS A 107 4.63 -9.30 -6.03
N GLU A 108 5.36 -9.68 -5.01
CA GLU A 108 5.36 -11.06 -4.54
C GLU A 108 4.17 -11.37 -3.63
N PRO A 109 3.52 -12.55 -3.76
CA PRO A 109 2.40 -12.94 -2.91
C PRO A 109 2.70 -12.86 -1.42
N GLY A 110 3.93 -13.19 -1.02
CA GLY A 110 4.40 -13.10 0.37
C GLY A 110 4.39 -11.67 0.94
N TYR A 111 4.43 -10.67 0.07
CA TYR A 111 4.32 -9.27 0.45
C TYR A 111 2.87 -8.75 0.33
N TYR A 112 2.27 -8.83 -0.86
CA TYR A 112 1.01 -8.13 -1.12
C TYR A 112 -0.20 -8.73 -0.39
N HIS A 113 -0.14 -9.96 0.13
CA HIS A 113 -1.22 -10.48 0.95
C HIS A 113 -1.47 -9.62 2.22
N TRP A 114 -0.43 -8.94 2.73
CA TRP A 114 -0.59 -8.00 3.84
C TRP A 114 -1.31 -6.72 3.41
N THR A 115 -1.08 -6.25 2.20
CA THR A 115 -1.83 -5.14 1.60
C THR A 115 -3.30 -5.52 1.43
N GLN A 116 -3.56 -6.74 0.96
CA GLN A 116 -4.93 -7.28 0.84
C GLN A 116 -5.60 -7.44 2.21
N TRP A 117 -4.86 -7.90 3.21
CA TRP A 117 -5.36 -7.99 4.58
C TRP A 117 -5.73 -6.60 5.13
N ALA A 118 -4.86 -5.62 4.97
CA ALA A 118 -5.12 -4.24 5.41
C ALA A 118 -6.36 -3.66 4.71
N PHE A 119 -6.50 -3.89 3.40
CA PHE A 119 -7.71 -3.52 2.66
C PHE A 119 -8.96 -4.17 3.26
N GLN A 120 -8.92 -5.46 3.57
CA GLN A 120 -10.05 -6.18 4.19
C GLN A 120 -10.42 -5.58 5.55
N GLN A 121 -9.44 -5.15 6.37
CA GLN A 121 -9.74 -4.48 7.64
C GLN A 121 -10.48 -3.16 7.40
N MET A 122 -10.03 -2.35 6.44
CA MET A 122 -10.69 -1.09 6.08
C MET A 122 -12.09 -1.33 5.49
N PHE A 123 -12.23 -2.33 4.60
CA PHE A 123 -13.50 -2.70 4.00
C PHE A 123 -14.53 -3.20 5.03
N ASN A 124 -14.08 -3.91 6.06
CA ASN A 124 -14.94 -4.41 7.15
C ASN A 124 -15.10 -3.42 8.31
N SER A 125 -14.77 -2.15 8.08
CA SER A 125 -14.85 -1.09 9.09
C SER A 125 -15.56 0.14 8.56
N PHE A 126 -16.17 0.90 9.48
CA PHE A 126 -16.65 2.27 9.26
C PHE A 126 -15.98 3.22 10.24
N TYR A 127 -16.00 4.52 9.97
CA TYR A 127 -15.44 5.53 10.86
C TYR A 127 -16.55 6.20 11.69
N CYS A 128 -16.46 6.06 13.00
CA CYS A 128 -17.35 6.69 13.97
C CYS A 128 -16.80 8.07 14.34
N ASN A 129 -17.53 9.13 14.03
CA ASN A 129 -17.11 10.50 14.32
C ASN A 129 -17.10 10.77 15.84
N THR A 130 -18.17 10.34 16.54
CA THR A 130 -18.27 10.47 18.00
C THR A 130 -17.13 9.76 18.73
N CYS A 131 -16.75 8.56 18.27
CA CYS A 131 -15.67 7.75 18.86
C CYS A 131 -14.29 8.19 18.37
N SER A 132 -14.20 8.98 17.30
CA SER A 132 -12.97 9.34 16.57
C SER A 132 -12.11 8.13 16.21
N SER A 133 -12.75 7.01 15.78
CA SER A 133 -12.06 5.74 15.51
C SER A 133 -12.82 4.83 14.54
N ALA A 134 -12.06 3.94 13.88
CA ALA A 134 -12.64 2.87 13.08
C ALA A 134 -13.36 1.86 13.97
N GLN A 135 -14.54 1.41 13.53
CA GLN A 135 -15.35 0.41 14.20
C GLN A 135 -15.76 -0.70 13.22
N PRO A 136 -15.94 -1.96 13.68
CA PRO A 136 -16.38 -3.03 12.82
C PRO A 136 -17.74 -2.75 12.17
N ILE A 137 -17.86 -3.03 10.88
CA ILE A 137 -19.09 -2.81 10.10
C ILE A 137 -20.32 -3.55 10.68
N SER A 138 -20.10 -4.66 11.39
CA SER A 138 -21.17 -5.40 12.07
C SER A 138 -21.94 -4.56 13.07
N LYS A 139 -21.27 -3.63 13.77
CA LYS A 139 -21.95 -2.70 14.71
C LYS A 139 -22.89 -1.75 13.96
N LEU A 140 -22.53 -1.34 12.76
CA LEU A 140 -23.38 -0.50 11.94
C LEU A 140 -24.59 -1.26 11.43
N ILE A 141 -24.40 -2.53 11.01
CA ILE A 141 -25.49 -3.43 10.61
C ILE A 141 -26.49 -3.63 11.76
N GLU A 142 -26.00 -3.86 12.97
CA GLU A 142 -26.85 -3.99 14.17
C GLU A 142 -27.62 -2.68 14.46
N HIS A 143 -26.96 -1.53 14.32
CA HIS A 143 -27.60 -0.24 14.49
C HIS A 143 -28.71 -0.02 13.46
N PHE A 144 -28.45 -0.28 12.19
CA PHE A 144 -29.43 -0.15 11.12
C PHE A 144 -30.65 -1.09 11.32
N ALA A 145 -30.40 -2.31 11.77
CA ALA A 145 -31.47 -3.27 12.04
C ALA A 145 -32.39 -2.84 13.21
N GLN A 146 -31.89 -2.03 14.15
CA GLN A 146 -32.62 -1.60 15.33
C GLN A 146 -33.21 -0.18 15.18
N LYS A 147 -32.50 0.73 14.57
CA LYS A 147 -32.82 2.17 14.56
C LYS A 147 -32.78 2.82 13.17
N GLY A 148 -32.38 2.08 12.13
CA GLY A 148 -32.09 2.72 10.83
C GLY A 148 -30.93 3.69 10.96
N THR A 149 -31.07 4.88 10.39
CA THR A 149 -30.07 5.95 10.46
C THR A 149 -30.27 6.91 11.63
N GLU A 150 -31.24 6.68 12.51
CA GLU A 150 -31.53 7.56 13.64
C GLU A 150 -30.37 7.63 14.64
N GLY A 151 -29.92 8.83 14.98
CA GLY A 151 -28.84 9.07 15.94
C GLY A 151 -27.45 8.63 15.49
N LEU A 152 -27.26 8.41 14.20
CA LEU A 152 -25.99 7.99 13.61
C LEU A 152 -25.09 9.22 13.36
N ASP A 153 -23.84 9.16 13.86
CA ASP A 153 -22.80 10.15 13.58
C ASP A 153 -21.53 9.41 13.13
N VAL A 154 -21.45 9.18 11.83
CA VAL A 154 -20.38 8.40 11.18
C VAL A 154 -19.99 9.06 9.85
N ALA A 155 -18.78 8.81 9.39
CA ALA A 155 -18.37 9.21 8.06
C ALA A 155 -19.12 8.39 6.99
N CYS A 156 -19.61 9.07 5.96
CA CYS A 156 -20.27 8.45 4.81
C CYS A 156 -19.95 9.23 3.54
N SER A 157 -20.03 8.56 2.39
CA SER A 157 -19.89 9.19 1.07
C SER A 157 -21.19 9.89 0.63
N GLU A 158 -22.32 9.38 1.09
CA GLU A 158 -23.66 9.89 0.80
C GLU A 158 -24.54 9.84 2.06
N GLU A 159 -25.21 10.93 2.39
CA GLU A 159 -26.16 10.96 3.51
C GLU A 159 -27.45 10.26 3.11
N LEU A 160 -27.69 9.11 3.73
CA LEU A 160 -28.90 8.31 3.54
C LEU A 160 -29.80 8.43 4.78
N SER A 161 -31.13 8.35 4.56
CA SER A 161 -32.13 8.34 5.64
C SER A 161 -33.10 7.17 5.42
N PHE A 162 -33.15 6.26 6.37
CA PHE A 162 -34.09 5.13 6.39
C PHE A 162 -34.36 4.64 7.80
N THR A 163 -35.52 4.03 7.98
CA THR A 163 -35.94 3.39 9.25
C THR A 163 -35.40 1.95 9.36
N ALA A 164 -35.45 1.38 10.57
CA ALA A 164 -35.14 -0.03 10.81
C ALA A 164 -36.02 -0.98 9.97
N GLY A 165 -37.30 -0.61 9.80
CA GLY A 165 -38.24 -1.41 8.98
C GLY A 165 -37.83 -1.45 7.52
N GLU A 166 -37.43 -0.30 6.95
CA GLU A 166 -36.95 -0.20 5.56
C GLU A 166 -35.63 -0.94 5.38
N TRP A 167 -34.70 -0.87 6.32
CA TRP A 167 -33.47 -1.63 6.29
C TRP A 167 -33.73 -3.15 6.28
N ASN A 168 -34.57 -3.62 7.20
CA ASN A 168 -34.85 -5.05 7.36
C ASN A 168 -35.70 -5.64 6.21
N ALA A 169 -36.39 -4.81 5.45
CA ALA A 169 -37.14 -5.22 4.25
C ALA A 169 -36.24 -5.36 2.99
N LYS A 170 -35.00 -4.86 3.03
CA LYS A 170 -34.08 -4.91 1.89
C LYS A 170 -33.44 -6.28 1.74
N SER A 171 -33.17 -6.65 0.50
CA SER A 171 -32.33 -7.81 0.18
C SER A 171 -30.89 -7.60 0.67
N GLU A 172 -30.16 -8.71 0.86
CA GLU A 172 -28.74 -8.65 1.25
C GLU A 172 -27.92 -7.78 0.28
N LYS A 173 -28.17 -7.85 -1.03
CA LYS A 173 -27.50 -7.04 -2.02
C LYS A 173 -27.74 -5.54 -1.78
N GLU A 174 -28.96 -5.12 -1.60
CA GLU A 174 -29.32 -3.72 -1.32
C GLU A 174 -28.70 -3.21 -0.03
N GLN A 175 -28.64 -4.07 1.00
CA GLN A 175 -27.96 -3.74 2.26
C GLN A 175 -26.47 -3.55 2.05
N GLN A 176 -25.81 -4.39 1.25
CA GLN A 176 -24.38 -4.23 0.94
C GLN A 176 -24.10 -2.96 0.10
N GLU A 177 -24.99 -2.59 -0.82
CA GLU A 177 -24.91 -1.34 -1.58
C GLU A 177 -25.00 -0.12 -0.66
N ILE A 178 -25.89 -0.13 0.32
CA ILE A 178 -25.97 0.92 1.35
C ILE A 178 -24.72 0.95 2.20
N LEU A 179 -24.25 -0.19 2.69
CA LEU A 179 -23.04 -0.28 3.54
C LEU A 179 -21.79 0.23 2.82
N MET A 180 -21.75 0.18 1.49
CA MET A 180 -20.63 0.70 0.71
C MET A 180 -20.39 2.20 0.97
N ASN A 181 -21.44 2.97 1.24
CA ASN A 181 -21.34 4.40 1.57
C ASN A 181 -20.64 4.70 2.91
N TYR A 182 -20.56 3.70 3.79
CA TYR A 182 -20.02 3.85 5.14
C TYR A 182 -18.68 3.16 5.35
N ARG A 183 -18.27 2.26 4.44
CA ARG A 183 -17.00 1.55 4.54
C ARG A 183 -15.82 2.50 4.37
N ILE A 184 -14.74 2.29 5.14
CA ILE A 184 -13.50 3.07 5.01
C ILE A 184 -12.86 2.86 3.64
N ALA A 185 -12.88 1.63 3.11
CA ALA A 185 -12.52 1.33 1.74
C ALA A 185 -13.77 0.97 0.93
N TYR A 186 -14.01 1.65 -0.16
CA TYR A 186 -15.22 1.48 -0.98
C TYR A 186 -14.91 1.63 -2.48
N LEU A 187 -15.83 1.16 -3.32
CA LEU A 187 -15.79 1.38 -4.74
C LEU A 187 -16.31 2.79 -5.05
N GLY A 188 -15.45 3.66 -5.57
CA GLY A 188 -15.78 5.02 -5.92
C GLY A 188 -15.41 5.35 -7.35
N GLU A 189 -16.04 6.38 -7.91
CA GLU A 189 -15.71 6.95 -9.22
C GLU A 189 -14.98 8.29 -9.01
N THR A 190 -13.94 8.52 -9.80
CA THR A 190 -13.20 9.78 -9.76
C THR A 190 -12.74 10.19 -11.16
N MET A 191 -12.51 11.49 -11.32
CA MET A 191 -11.96 12.03 -12.58
C MET A 191 -10.47 11.74 -12.66
N VAL A 192 -10.02 11.34 -13.83
CA VAL A 192 -8.62 11.02 -14.11
C VAL A 192 -8.13 11.75 -15.37
N ASN A 193 -6.83 11.97 -15.47
CA ASN A 193 -6.18 12.50 -16.66
C ASN A 193 -5.99 11.37 -17.68
N TRP A 194 -6.90 11.22 -18.62
CA TRP A 194 -6.83 10.16 -19.64
C TRP A 194 -6.09 10.64 -20.89
N CYS A 195 -5.12 9.86 -21.36
CA CYS A 195 -4.44 10.09 -22.63
C CYS A 195 -4.93 9.08 -23.70
N PRO A 196 -5.73 9.52 -24.68
CA PRO A 196 -6.25 8.61 -25.71
C PRO A 196 -5.15 8.00 -26.60
N GLN A 197 -4.04 8.72 -26.83
CA GLN A 197 -2.93 8.25 -27.66
C GLN A 197 -2.16 7.11 -27.01
N LEU A 198 -2.02 7.13 -25.69
CA LEU A 198 -1.34 6.09 -24.93
C LEU A 198 -2.30 5.02 -24.41
N GLY A 199 -3.62 5.28 -24.45
CA GLY A 199 -4.63 4.38 -23.92
C GLY A 199 -4.51 4.14 -22.40
N THR A 200 -4.08 5.16 -21.64
CA THR A 200 -3.82 5.04 -20.20
C THR A 200 -4.09 6.34 -19.45
N VAL A 201 -4.17 6.21 -18.13
CA VAL A 201 -4.22 7.33 -17.20
C VAL A 201 -2.82 7.91 -16.98
N LEU A 202 -2.71 9.24 -16.97
CA LEU A 202 -1.49 9.95 -16.63
C LEU A 202 -1.47 10.28 -15.13
N ALA A 203 -0.26 10.35 -14.56
CA ALA A 203 -0.07 10.87 -13.21
C ALA A 203 -0.47 12.36 -13.13
N ASN A 204 -0.71 12.84 -11.91
CA ASN A 204 -1.09 14.25 -11.66
C ASN A 204 0.13 15.18 -11.49
N ASP A 205 1.32 14.72 -11.82
CA ASP A 205 2.59 15.47 -11.69
C ASP A 205 2.85 16.35 -12.91
#